data_18fb95fc443ce48fbd3fd808fa738ed5
#
_entry.id   18fb95fc443ce48fbd3fd808fa738ed5
#
_cell.length_a   1.000
_cell.length_b   1.000
_cell.length_c   1.000
_cell.angle_alpha   90.00
_cell.angle_beta   90.00
_cell.angle_gamma   90.00
#
_symmetry.space_group_name_H-M   'P 1'
#
loop_
_entity.id
_entity.type
_entity.pdbx_description
1 polymer ?
#
loop_
_entity_poly.entity_id
_entity_poly.type
_entity_poly.pdbx_seq_one_letter_code
_entity_poly.pdbx_strand_id
1 'polypeptide(L)'
;MKTLKKQGGFTLVEIAIVLVIVGLLLAGVLKGQELIENSKIKNIAKDMDAVSASILSYRDRYRSLPADETGSTIVLYGWAANVGGGNNNGLIGAASVDPFGVVAGENVNAFRALRYAGFIGGNPADAAAAARPAHAAGGNMALGNTLWGLSGNVVCLNNLTGKFAGALDRLIDDGVNNTGIVRSATVAPAAAAAPAAGAYLEATTGYFLCKQL
;
A
#
# COMPACT_ATOMS: atom_id res chain seq x y z
N MET A 1 -42.82 50.50 -30.80
CA MET A 1 -41.37 50.55 -31.08
C MET A 1 -40.61 49.85 -29.96
N LYS A 2 -39.97 48.70 -30.22
CA LYS A 2 -39.10 48.02 -29.24
C LYS A 2 -37.72 48.69 -29.32
N THR A 3 -37.30 49.32 -28.22
CA THR A 3 -35.94 49.84 -28.12
C THR A 3 -34.94 48.68 -28.00
N LEU A 4 -34.08 48.52 -28.98
CA LEU A 4 -32.97 47.59 -28.94
C LEU A 4 -31.94 48.08 -27.90
N LYS A 5 -31.79 47.31 -26.80
CA LYS A 5 -30.70 47.55 -25.82
C LYS A 5 -29.35 47.34 -26.55
N LYS A 6 -28.48 48.34 -26.51
CA LYS A 6 -27.09 48.21 -26.93
C LYS A 6 -26.41 47.14 -26.09
N GLN A 7 -25.95 46.05 -26.68
CA GLN A 7 -25.06 45.08 -26.06
C GLN A 7 -23.63 45.64 -26.03
N GLY A 8 -23.10 45.83 -24.83
CA GLY A 8 -21.66 46.15 -24.65
C GLY A 8 -20.85 44.90 -24.96
N GLY A 9 -19.88 44.98 -25.88
CA GLY A 9 -18.92 43.92 -26.17
C GLY A 9 -17.73 44.00 -25.20
N PHE A 10 -17.11 42.85 -24.88
CA PHE A 10 -15.88 42.79 -24.07
C PHE A 10 -14.71 43.44 -24.85
N THR A 11 -13.80 44.07 -24.10
CA THR A 11 -12.56 44.61 -24.64
C THR A 11 -11.53 43.50 -24.84
N LEU A 12 -10.63 43.63 -25.81
CA LEU A 12 -9.51 42.71 -26.03
C LEU A 12 -8.61 42.56 -24.78
N VAL A 13 -8.48 43.66 -24.00
CA VAL A 13 -7.67 43.71 -22.79
C VAL A 13 -8.31 42.87 -21.66
N GLU A 14 -9.63 42.95 -21.49
CA GLU A 14 -10.34 42.14 -20.47
C GLU A 14 -10.17 40.64 -20.73
N ILE A 15 -10.32 40.20 -21.97
CA ILE A 15 -10.12 38.79 -22.32
C ILE A 15 -8.64 38.40 -22.17
N ALA A 16 -7.69 39.25 -22.55
CA ALA A 16 -6.26 38.96 -22.38
C ALA A 16 -5.88 38.75 -20.90
N ILE A 17 -6.33 39.59 -20.00
CA ILE A 17 -6.04 39.48 -18.56
C ILE A 17 -6.65 38.18 -17.99
N VAL A 18 -7.89 37.86 -18.35
CA VAL A 18 -8.56 36.63 -17.89
C VAL A 18 -7.77 35.39 -18.35
N LEU A 19 -7.34 35.32 -19.61
CA LEU A 19 -6.56 34.19 -20.13
C LEU A 19 -5.22 34.01 -19.40
N VAL A 20 -4.54 35.11 -19.06
CA VAL A 20 -3.28 35.06 -18.27
C VAL A 20 -3.54 34.53 -16.88
N ILE A 21 -4.57 35.03 -16.19
CA ILE A 21 -4.90 34.58 -14.82
C ILE A 21 -5.29 33.11 -14.83
N VAL A 22 -6.16 32.67 -15.74
CA VAL A 22 -6.57 31.25 -15.86
C VAL A 22 -5.36 30.36 -16.17
N GLY A 23 -4.46 30.80 -17.08
CA GLY A 23 -3.23 30.06 -17.39
C GLY A 23 -2.33 29.85 -16.17
N LEU A 24 -2.13 30.90 -15.35
CA LEU A 24 -1.34 30.81 -14.13
C LEU A 24 -2.01 29.93 -13.06
N LEU A 25 -3.34 30.01 -12.91
CA LEU A 25 -4.07 29.15 -11.99
C LEU A 25 -3.98 27.68 -12.38
N LEU A 26 -4.18 27.34 -13.66
CA LEU A 26 -4.06 25.98 -14.16
C LEU A 26 -2.64 25.42 -13.96
N ALA A 27 -1.60 26.17 -14.26
CA ALA A 27 -0.23 25.77 -14.03
C ALA A 27 0.04 25.50 -12.53
N GLY A 28 -0.49 26.35 -11.64
CA GLY A 28 -0.38 26.17 -10.18
C GLY A 28 -1.09 24.92 -9.69
N VAL A 29 -2.30 24.63 -10.19
CA VAL A 29 -3.08 23.44 -9.81
C VAL A 29 -2.38 22.17 -10.27
N LEU A 30 -1.87 22.11 -11.52
CA LEU A 30 -1.15 20.93 -12.02
C LEU A 30 0.12 20.65 -11.18
N LYS A 31 0.87 21.69 -10.87
CA LYS A 31 2.07 21.53 -10.01
C LYS A 31 1.72 21.09 -8.59
N GLY A 32 0.61 21.60 -8.04
CA GLY A 32 0.09 21.17 -6.74
C GLY A 32 -0.30 19.69 -6.72
N GLN A 33 -0.95 19.19 -7.75
CA GLN A 33 -1.31 17.77 -7.88
C GLN A 33 -0.08 16.87 -7.91
N GLU A 34 0.96 17.22 -8.70
CA GLU A 34 2.22 16.48 -8.74
C GLU A 34 2.89 16.39 -7.36
N LEU A 35 2.90 17.49 -6.60
CA LEU A 35 3.47 17.49 -5.24
C LEU A 35 2.69 16.59 -4.28
N ILE A 36 1.35 16.57 -4.37
CA ILE A 36 0.50 15.69 -3.56
C ILE A 36 0.77 14.22 -3.90
N GLU A 37 0.86 13.86 -5.19
CA GLU A 37 1.15 12.49 -5.61
C GLU A 37 2.53 12.04 -5.11
N ASN A 38 3.56 12.86 -5.30
CA ASN A 38 4.91 12.56 -4.80
C ASN A 38 4.95 12.41 -3.27
N SER A 39 4.16 13.20 -2.55
CA SER A 39 4.03 13.05 -1.09
C SER A 39 3.37 11.72 -0.72
N LYS A 40 2.30 11.31 -1.42
CA LYS A 40 1.64 10.01 -1.21
C LYS A 40 2.60 8.84 -1.45
N ILE A 41 3.39 8.87 -2.54
CA ILE A 41 4.38 7.83 -2.84
C ILE A 41 5.39 7.68 -1.70
N LYS A 42 5.96 8.81 -1.22
CA LYS A 42 6.89 8.80 -0.10
C LYS A 42 6.26 8.31 1.21
N ASN A 43 5.00 8.65 1.45
CA ASN A 43 4.28 8.18 2.64
C ASN A 43 4.06 6.66 2.58
N ILE A 44 3.64 6.13 1.42
CA ILE A 44 3.47 4.68 1.25
C ILE A 44 4.79 3.92 1.49
N ALA A 45 5.91 4.41 0.94
CA ALA A 45 7.22 3.80 1.18
C ALA A 45 7.57 3.79 2.67
N LYS A 46 7.35 4.92 3.38
CA LYS A 46 7.55 5.00 4.84
C LYS A 46 6.63 4.07 5.62
N ASP A 47 5.37 3.92 5.20
CA ASP A 47 4.42 3.01 5.85
C ASP A 47 4.88 1.55 5.71
N MET A 48 5.42 1.15 4.54
CA MET A 48 6.02 -0.18 4.36
C MET A 48 7.23 -0.38 5.27
N ASP A 49 8.10 0.62 5.39
CA ASP A 49 9.27 0.56 6.29
C ASP A 49 8.84 0.52 7.76
N ALA A 50 7.80 1.26 8.13
CA ALA A 50 7.24 1.24 9.48
C ALA A 50 6.66 -0.14 9.85
N VAL A 51 5.97 -0.81 8.91
CA VAL A 51 5.49 -2.19 9.11
C VAL A 51 6.69 -3.13 9.28
N SER A 52 7.73 -3.01 8.47
CA SER A 52 8.96 -3.81 8.58
C SER A 52 9.61 -3.62 9.96
N ALA A 53 9.77 -2.38 10.40
CA ALA A 53 10.34 -2.05 11.70
C ALA A 53 9.49 -2.58 12.86
N SER A 54 8.16 -2.54 12.73
CA SER A 54 7.22 -3.07 13.72
C SER A 54 7.35 -4.58 13.88
N ILE A 55 7.52 -5.32 12.78
CA ILE A 55 7.74 -6.77 12.79
C ILE A 55 9.07 -7.11 13.47
N LEU A 56 10.14 -6.37 13.17
CA LEU A 56 11.45 -6.56 13.81
C LEU A 56 11.38 -6.27 15.32
N SER A 57 10.72 -5.18 15.72
CA SER A 57 10.53 -4.79 17.11
C SER A 57 9.69 -5.83 17.87
N TYR A 58 8.67 -6.38 17.21
CA TYR A 58 7.88 -7.49 17.76
C TYR A 58 8.75 -8.72 18.00
N ARG A 59 9.52 -9.12 16.99
CA ARG A 59 10.43 -10.28 17.08
C ARG A 59 11.47 -10.11 18.19
N ASP A 60 12.01 -8.92 18.38
CA ASP A 60 12.96 -8.64 19.44
C ASP A 60 12.33 -8.79 20.83
N ARG A 61 11.08 -8.35 21.00
CA ARG A 61 10.36 -8.40 22.27
C ARG A 61 9.82 -9.80 22.60
N TYR A 62 9.23 -10.47 21.60
CA TYR A 62 8.49 -11.73 21.80
C TYR A 62 9.25 -12.97 21.32
N ARG A 63 10.42 -12.77 20.67
CA ARG A 63 11.28 -13.84 20.12
C ARG A 63 10.61 -14.70 19.04
N SER A 64 9.52 -14.23 18.46
CA SER A 64 8.76 -14.85 17.39
C SER A 64 8.26 -13.77 16.41
N LEU A 65 7.79 -14.17 15.25
CA LEU A 65 7.10 -13.26 14.34
C LEU A 65 5.64 -13.05 14.80
N PRO A 66 5.03 -11.90 14.47
CA PRO A 66 3.66 -11.63 14.89
C PRO A 66 2.68 -12.66 14.31
N ALA A 67 1.92 -13.31 15.18
CA ALA A 67 0.95 -14.37 14.90
C ALA A 67 1.54 -15.70 14.38
N ASP A 68 2.86 -15.85 14.30
CA ASP A 68 3.52 -17.14 14.02
C ASP A 68 3.69 -17.97 15.30
N GLU A 69 3.48 -17.37 16.48
CA GLU A 69 3.51 -18.08 17.76
C GLU A 69 2.43 -19.15 17.83
N THR A 70 2.72 -20.22 18.60
CA THR A 70 1.73 -21.26 18.87
C THR A 70 0.50 -20.70 19.60
N GLY A 71 -0.66 -21.35 19.42
CA GLY A 71 -1.90 -20.93 20.08
C GLY A 71 -1.80 -20.87 21.59
N SER A 72 -1.01 -21.75 22.22
CA SER A 72 -0.76 -21.72 23.66
C SER A 72 -0.02 -20.44 24.11
N THR A 73 0.94 -19.96 23.32
CA THR A 73 1.66 -18.70 23.59
C THR A 73 0.73 -17.50 23.48
N ILE A 74 -0.12 -17.45 22.45
CA ILE A 74 -1.13 -16.40 22.28
C ILE A 74 -2.13 -16.36 23.44
N VAL A 75 -2.52 -17.52 23.98
CA VAL A 75 -3.35 -17.60 25.19
C VAL A 75 -2.65 -16.97 26.40
N LEU A 76 -1.34 -17.22 26.56
CA LEU A 76 -0.56 -16.62 27.64
C LEU A 76 -0.48 -15.09 27.55
N TYR A 77 -0.51 -14.54 26.33
CA TYR A 77 -0.55 -13.08 26.12
C TYR A 77 -1.95 -12.49 26.36
N GLY A 78 -2.99 -13.32 26.53
CA GLY A 78 -4.37 -12.86 26.67
C GLY A 78 -5.02 -12.39 25.35
N TRP A 79 -4.45 -12.73 24.18
CA TRP A 79 -4.91 -12.26 22.87
C TRP A 79 -5.75 -13.29 22.10
N ALA A 80 -5.94 -14.48 22.64
CA ALA A 80 -6.55 -15.62 21.95
C ALA A 80 -7.95 -15.36 21.37
N ALA A 81 -8.67 -14.38 21.89
CA ALA A 81 -9.98 -14.02 21.36
C ALA A 81 -9.93 -13.45 19.91
N ASN A 82 -8.81 -12.82 19.55
CA ASN A 82 -8.69 -12.08 18.29
C ASN A 82 -7.44 -12.42 17.46
N VAL A 83 -6.45 -13.08 18.08
CA VAL A 83 -5.23 -13.52 17.43
C VAL A 83 -5.18 -15.05 17.52
N GLY A 84 -5.32 -15.71 16.36
CA GLY A 84 -5.07 -17.16 16.28
C GLY A 84 -3.56 -17.44 16.36
N GLY A 85 -3.21 -18.63 16.86
CA GLY A 85 -1.81 -19.08 16.83
C GLY A 85 -1.38 -19.50 15.43
N GLY A 86 -0.06 -19.40 15.18
CA GLY A 86 0.61 -19.88 14.00
C GLY A 86 1.31 -21.22 14.22
N ASN A 87 2.28 -21.52 13.38
CA ASN A 87 3.00 -22.78 13.36
C ASN A 87 4.47 -22.68 13.79
N ASN A 88 4.92 -21.47 14.15
CA ASN A 88 6.27 -21.14 14.60
C ASN A 88 7.37 -21.55 13.61
N ASN A 89 7.11 -21.36 12.32
CA ASN A 89 8.05 -21.69 11.25
C ASN A 89 8.93 -20.51 10.79
N GLY A 90 8.78 -19.32 11.36
CA GLY A 90 9.50 -18.09 11.01
C GLY A 90 8.97 -17.40 9.76
N LEU A 91 7.76 -17.76 9.29
CA LEU A 91 7.11 -17.17 8.13
C LEU A 91 5.68 -16.72 8.49
N ILE A 92 5.19 -15.68 7.85
CA ILE A 92 3.85 -15.15 8.10
C ILE A 92 2.90 -15.65 7.00
N GLY A 93 2.03 -16.61 7.36
CA GLY A 93 1.05 -17.21 6.46
C GLY A 93 1.60 -18.34 5.60
N ALA A 94 0.78 -18.85 4.68
CA ALA A 94 1.18 -19.90 3.76
C ALA A 94 1.92 -19.33 2.54
N ALA A 95 2.92 -20.08 2.05
CA ALA A 95 3.69 -19.68 0.88
C ALA A 95 2.80 -19.60 -0.37
N SER A 96 3.06 -18.60 -1.22
CA SER A 96 2.39 -18.42 -2.51
C SER A 96 0.87 -18.32 -2.45
N VAL A 97 0.34 -17.82 -1.35
CA VAL A 97 -1.09 -17.54 -1.16
C VAL A 97 -1.34 -16.05 -1.20
N ASP A 98 -2.37 -15.62 -1.93
CA ASP A 98 -2.78 -14.21 -1.99
C ASP A 98 -3.07 -13.67 -0.58
N PRO A 99 -2.27 -12.74 -0.06
CA PRO A 99 -2.45 -12.22 1.29
C PRO A 99 -3.68 -11.30 1.42
N PHE A 100 -4.26 -10.85 0.31
CA PHE A 100 -5.49 -10.04 0.30
C PHE A 100 -6.75 -10.91 0.25
N GLY A 101 -6.66 -12.11 -0.34
CA GLY A 101 -7.77 -13.07 -0.44
C GLY A 101 -8.04 -13.83 0.86
N VAL A 102 -7.06 -13.96 1.76
CA VAL A 102 -7.26 -14.66 3.03
C VAL A 102 -8.08 -13.83 4.02
N VAL A 103 -9.02 -14.48 4.67
CA VAL A 103 -9.91 -13.89 5.68
C VAL A 103 -9.56 -14.33 7.12
N ALA A 104 -8.67 -15.29 7.26
CA ALA A 104 -8.18 -15.81 8.54
C ALA A 104 -6.75 -16.35 8.38
N GLY A 105 -6.02 -16.52 9.48
CA GLY A 105 -4.66 -17.04 9.51
C GLY A 105 -3.62 -15.99 9.89
N GLU A 106 -2.36 -16.36 9.84
CA GLU A 106 -1.22 -15.55 10.29
C GLU A 106 -1.14 -14.21 9.55
N ASN A 107 -1.41 -14.17 8.24
CA ASN A 107 -1.41 -12.95 7.43
C ASN A 107 -2.26 -11.81 7.99
N VAL A 108 -3.44 -12.15 8.52
CA VAL A 108 -4.38 -11.20 9.12
C VAL A 108 -4.05 -10.97 10.58
N ASN A 109 -3.79 -12.07 11.29
CA ASN A 109 -3.52 -12.05 12.72
C ASN A 109 -2.22 -11.31 13.05
N ALA A 110 -1.25 -11.26 12.14
CA ALA A 110 -0.02 -10.51 12.33
C ALA A 110 -0.28 -9.02 12.61
N PHE A 111 -1.18 -8.37 11.86
CA PHE A 111 -1.55 -6.98 12.15
C PHE A 111 -2.28 -6.82 13.48
N ARG A 112 -3.10 -7.80 13.86
CA ARG A 112 -3.77 -7.81 15.17
C ARG A 112 -2.76 -7.96 16.31
N ALA A 113 -1.79 -8.88 16.16
CA ALA A 113 -0.72 -9.07 17.12
C ALA A 113 0.13 -7.80 17.28
N LEU A 114 0.49 -7.15 16.20
CA LEU A 114 1.21 -5.87 16.21
C LEU A 114 0.43 -4.76 16.93
N ARG A 115 -0.91 -4.72 16.77
CA ARG A 115 -1.78 -3.78 17.52
C ARG A 115 -1.87 -4.09 18.98
N TYR A 116 -2.05 -5.36 19.36
CA TYR A 116 -2.04 -5.77 20.77
C TYR A 116 -0.71 -5.46 21.44
N ALA A 117 0.38 -5.64 20.73
CA ALA A 117 1.72 -5.31 21.21
C ALA A 117 2.01 -3.79 21.26
N GLY A 118 1.15 -2.96 20.65
CA GLY A 118 1.28 -1.50 20.63
C GLY A 118 2.29 -0.97 19.60
N PHE A 119 2.72 -1.79 18.63
CA PHE A 119 3.67 -1.37 17.58
C PHE A 119 3.00 -0.65 16.43
N ILE A 120 1.72 -0.89 16.17
CA ILE A 120 0.91 -0.16 15.18
C ILE A 120 -0.42 0.29 15.77
N GLY A 121 -0.97 1.39 15.26
CA GLY A 121 -2.27 1.90 15.67
C GLY A 121 -3.43 1.07 15.12
N GLY A 122 -4.62 1.22 15.72
CA GLY A 122 -5.87 0.59 15.31
C GLY A 122 -6.46 -0.35 16.36
N ASN A 123 -7.67 -0.85 16.10
CA ASN A 123 -8.33 -1.78 17.02
C ASN A 123 -7.85 -3.23 16.75
N PRO A 124 -7.27 -3.92 17.73
CA PRO A 124 -6.83 -5.30 17.56
C PRO A 124 -7.98 -6.30 17.34
N ALA A 125 -9.21 -5.94 17.68
CA ALA A 125 -10.40 -6.77 17.47
C ALA A 125 -11.03 -6.60 16.06
N ASP A 126 -10.47 -5.77 15.19
CA ASP A 126 -10.99 -5.56 13.84
C ASP A 126 -11.10 -6.89 13.07
N ALA A 127 -12.18 -7.02 12.28
CA ALA A 127 -12.37 -8.17 11.39
C ALA A 127 -11.24 -8.24 10.32
N ALA A 128 -11.07 -9.41 9.73
CA ALA A 128 -9.94 -9.75 8.86
C ALA A 128 -9.56 -8.67 7.82
N ALA A 129 -10.53 -8.19 7.06
CA ALA A 129 -10.27 -7.16 6.04
C ALA A 129 -9.92 -5.80 6.67
N ALA A 130 -10.62 -5.41 7.75
CA ALA A 130 -10.40 -4.15 8.48
C ALA A 130 -9.11 -4.18 9.32
N ALA A 131 -8.55 -5.35 9.61
CA ALA A 131 -7.28 -5.48 10.30
C ALA A 131 -6.09 -5.02 9.43
N ARG A 132 -6.23 -5.03 8.10
CA ARG A 132 -5.18 -4.56 7.19
C ARG A 132 -5.07 -3.04 7.22
N PRO A 133 -3.87 -2.47 7.46
CA PRO A 133 -3.69 -1.03 7.38
C PRO A 133 -3.97 -0.50 5.96
N ALA A 134 -4.64 0.65 5.88
CA ALA A 134 -4.80 1.36 4.61
C ALA A 134 -3.56 2.19 4.28
N HIS A 135 -3.30 2.41 2.99
CA HIS A 135 -2.23 3.29 2.52
C HIS A 135 -2.76 4.51 1.74
N ALA A 136 -1.91 5.51 1.54
CA ALA A 136 -2.31 6.83 1.02
C ALA A 136 -2.86 6.85 -0.41
N ALA A 137 -2.73 5.74 -1.18
CA ALA A 137 -3.33 5.60 -2.51
C ALA A 137 -4.73 4.98 -2.50
N GLY A 138 -5.30 4.67 -1.32
CA GLY A 138 -6.67 4.15 -1.18
C GLY A 138 -6.79 2.63 -1.27
N GLY A 139 -5.70 1.90 -1.08
CA GLY A 139 -5.68 0.44 -0.91
C GLY A 139 -5.25 0.03 0.49
N ASN A 140 -4.94 -1.25 0.66
CA ASN A 140 -4.53 -1.86 1.91
C ASN A 140 -3.13 -2.47 1.81
N MET A 141 -2.49 -2.63 2.97
CA MET A 141 -1.28 -3.42 3.14
C MET A 141 -1.61 -4.82 3.64
N ALA A 142 -0.89 -5.83 3.17
CA ALA A 142 -1.02 -7.20 3.63
C ALA A 142 0.37 -7.82 3.82
N LEU A 143 0.45 -8.84 4.68
CA LEU A 143 1.66 -9.62 4.92
C LEU A 143 1.50 -11.02 4.32
N GLY A 144 2.58 -11.55 3.79
CA GLY A 144 2.62 -12.89 3.24
C GLY A 144 4.04 -13.41 3.20
N ASN A 145 4.25 -14.58 2.58
CA ASN A 145 5.59 -15.11 2.36
C ASN A 145 5.72 -15.79 1.00
N THR A 146 6.96 -15.81 0.50
CA THR A 146 7.35 -16.53 -0.72
C THR A 146 6.43 -16.21 -1.91
N LEU A 147 6.27 -14.92 -2.19
CA LEU A 147 5.41 -14.42 -3.26
C LEU A 147 6.27 -13.91 -4.42
N TRP A 148 5.90 -14.25 -5.65
CA TRP A 148 6.51 -13.76 -6.88
C TRP A 148 8.04 -13.89 -6.95
N GLY A 149 8.61 -14.98 -6.42
CA GLY A 149 10.05 -15.23 -6.37
C GLY A 149 10.78 -14.46 -5.27
N LEU A 150 10.09 -13.66 -4.47
CA LEU A 150 10.62 -13.08 -3.23
C LEU A 150 10.66 -14.17 -2.17
N SER A 151 11.77 -14.35 -1.49
CA SER A 151 11.93 -15.35 -0.43
C SER A 151 11.62 -14.75 0.95
N GLY A 152 11.08 -15.57 1.85
CA GLY A 152 10.75 -15.15 3.21
C GLY A 152 9.52 -14.26 3.28
N ASN A 153 9.44 -13.43 4.30
CA ASN A 153 8.28 -12.57 4.55
C ASN A 153 8.27 -11.36 3.63
N VAL A 154 7.09 -10.96 3.20
CA VAL A 154 6.87 -9.82 2.31
C VAL A 154 5.73 -8.94 2.81
N VAL A 155 5.84 -7.64 2.56
CA VAL A 155 4.72 -6.70 2.68
C VAL A 155 4.21 -6.37 1.29
N CYS A 156 2.90 -6.50 1.10
CA CYS A 156 2.24 -6.23 -0.18
C CYS A 156 1.26 -5.07 -0.06
N LEU A 157 1.10 -4.33 -1.16
CA LEU A 157 0.11 -3.28 -1.37
C LEU A 157 -0.84 -3.71 -2.47
N ASN A 158 -2.10 -3.29 -2.41
CA ASN A 158 -3.07 -3.48 -3.49
C ASN A 158 -3.63 -2.14 -3.98
N ASN A 159 -4.44 -2.20 -5.03
CA ASN A 159 -5.17 -1.05 -5.57
C ASN A 159 -4.29 0.16 -5.94
N LEU A 160 -3.08 -0.09 -6.43
CA LEU A 160 -2.21 0.96 -6.96
C LEU A 160 -2.50 1.23 -8.43
N THR A 161 -2.23 2.47 -8.89
CA THR A 161 -2.07 2.73 -10.33
C THR A 161 -0.67 2.35 -10.78
N GLY A 162 -0.47 2.07 -12.07
CA GLY A 162 0.85 1.78 -12.60
C GLY A 162 1.85 2.93 -12.38
N LYS A 163 1.36 4.19 -12.36
CA LYS A 163 2.16 5.36 -11.98
C LYS A 163 2.71 5.25 -10.56
N PHE A 164 1.85 4.90 -9.57
CA PHE A 164 2.26 4.72 -8.18
C PHE A 164 3.16 3.51 -8.02
N ALA A 165 2.81 2.37 -8.62
CA ALA A 165 3.60 1.15 -8.53
C ALA A 165 5.01 1.35 -9.12
N GLY A 166 5.13 1.94 -10.31
CA GLY A 166 6.43 2.21 -10.93
C GLY A 166 7.25 3.28 -10.20
N ALA A 167 6.61 4.26 -9.58
CA ALA A 167 7.30 5.27 -8.80
C ALA A 167 7.80 4.71 -7.44
N LEU A 168 7.01 3.85 -6.79
CA LEU A 168 7.42 3.15 -5.57
C LEU A 168 8.58 2.20 -5.83
N ASP A 169 8.52 1.44 -6.92
CA ASP A 169 9.57 0.52 -7.31
C ASP A 169 10.89 1.29 -7.56
N ARG A 170 10.88 2.34 -8.36
CA ARG A 170 12.07 3.21 -8.56
C ARG A 170 12.58 3.89 -7.30
N LEU A 171 11.72 4.13 -6.31
CA LEU A 171 12.13 4.72 -5.03
C LEU A 171 12.79 3.71 -4.10
N ILE A 172 12.34 2.45 -4.14
CA ILE A 172 12.72 1.40 -3.19
C ILE A 172 13.78 0.47 -3.82
N ASP A 173 13.70 0.24 -5.14
CA ASP A 173 14.48 -0.76 -5.86
C ASP A 173 14.92 -0.28 -7.25
N ASP A 174 14.86 -1.13 -8.27
CA ASP A 174 15.41 -0.91 -9.62
C ASP A 174 14.42 -0.32 -10.63
N GLY A 175 13.14 -0.27 -10.31
CA GLY A 175 12.07 0.21 -11.20
C GLY A 175 11.63 -0.80 -12.25
N VAL A 176 11.98 -2.08 -12.09
CA VAL A 176 11.63 -3.18 -13.00
C VAL A 176 10.70 -4.16 -12.29
N ASN A 177 9.49 -4.30 -12.77
CA ASN A 177 8.38 -4.98 -12.08
C ASN A 177 8.63 -6.43 -11.65
N ASN A 178 9.64 -7.11 -12.18
CA ASN A 178 9.91 -8.53 -11.94
C ASN A 178 11.34 -8.84 -11.46
N THR A 179 12.15 -7.82 -11.15
CA THR A 179 13.51 -7.96 -10.62
C THR A 179 13.66 -7.31 -9.23
N GLY A 180 14.80 -7.40 -8.58
CA GLY A 180 15.11 -6.79 -7.29
C GLY A 180 14.34 -7.35 -6.10
N ILE A 181 14.14 -6.55 -5.07
CA ILE A 181 13.42 -6.87 -3.83
C ILE A 181 11.95 -6.43 -3.86
N VAL A 182 11.54 -5.73 -4.91
CA VAL A 182 10.16 -5.31 -5.16
C VAL A 182 9.63 -6.05 -6.39
N ARG A 183 8.40 -6.53 -6.32
CA ARG A 183 7.69 -7.16 -7.45
C ARG A 183 6.32 -6.54 -7.58
N SER A 184 5.86 -6.38 -8.83
CA SER A 184 4.58 -5.75 -9.10
C SER A 184 3.87 -6.36 -10.30
N ALA A 185 2.55 -6.52 -10.21
CA ALA A 185 1.69 -6.99 -11.29
C ALA A 185 0.25 -6.54 -11.09
N THR A 186 -0.58 -6.68 -12.12
CA THR A 186 -2.04 -6.45 -12.08
C THR A 186 -2.85 -7.67 -11.64
N VAL A 187 -2.18 -8.80 -11.40
CA VAL A 187 -2.79 -10.01 -10.84
C VAL A 187 -2.46 -10.13 -9.35
N ALA A 188 -3.31 -10.79 -8.59
CA ALA A 188 -3.09 -11.00 -7.16
C ALA A 188 -1.80 -11.81 -6.89
N PRO A 189 -1.04 -11.49 -5.83
CA PRO A 189 0.23 -12.15 -5.52
C PRO A 189 0.01 -13.55 -4.91
N ALA A 190 -0.37 -14.50 -5.72
CA ALA A 190 -0.66 -15.88 -5.32
C ALA A 190 0.27 -16.92 -5.96
N ALA A 191 1.37 -16.51 -6.58
CA ALA A 191 2.31 -17.40 -7.26
C ALA A 191 3.71 -17.34 -6.66
N ALA A 192 4.42 -18.48 -6.69
CA ALA A 192 5.83 -18.55 -6.30
C ALA A 192 6.77 -17.92 -7.34
N ALA A 193 6.39 -17.96 -8.63
CA ALA A 193 7.20 -17.39 -9.71
C ALA A 193 7.06 -15.87 -9.80
N ALA A 194 8.13 -15.18 -10.20
CA ALA A 194 8.10 -13.75 -10.47
C ALA A 194 7.05 -13.40 -11.54
N PRO A 195 6.45 -12.21 -11.50
CA PRO A 195 5.56 -11.75 -12.57
C PRO A 195 6.27 -11.72 -13.92
N ALA A 196 5.50 -11.75 -15.01
CA ALA A 196 6.07 -11.51 -16.33
C ALA A 196 6.70 -10.11 -16.41
N ALA A 197 7.86 -10.02 -17.06
CA ALA A 197 8.49 -8.73 -17.31
C ALA A 197 7.56 -7.81 -18.12
N GLY A 198 7.43 -6.56 -17.69
CA GLY A 198 6.58 -5.59 -18.36
C GLY A 198 6.80 -4.17 -17.85
N ALA A 199 6.43 -3.20 -18.67
CA ALA A 199 6.45 -1.81 -18.25
C ALA A 199 5.25 -1.49 -17.35
N TYR A 200 5.43 -0.54 -16.45
CA TYR A 200 4.33 0.03 -15.69
C TYR A 200 3.43 0.89 -16.59
N LEU A 201 2.19 0.48 -16.77
CA LEU A 201 1.19 1.22 -17.54
C LEU A 201 0.52 2.25 -16.63
N GLU A 202 0.89 3.51 -16.74
CA GLU A 202 0.53 4.57 -15.78
C GLU A 202 -0.97 4.71 -15.53
N ALA A 203 -1.79 4.59 -16.58
CA ALA A 203 -3.25 4.70 -16.48
C ALA A 203 -3.94 3.42 -15.97
N THR A 204 -3.23 2.28 -15.91
CA THR A 204 -3.80 1.02 -15.45
C THR A 204 -3.90 1.03 -13.94
N THR A 205 -5.06 0.63 -13.42
CA THR A 205 -5.36 0.50 -11.99
C THR A 205 -5.32 -0.96 -11.55
N GLY A 206 -5.29 -1.19 -10.24
CA GLY A 206 -5.35 -2.54 -9.68
C GLY A 206 -4.00 -3.26 -9.63
N TYR A 207 -2.89 -2.51 -9.70
CA TYR A 207 -1.58 -3.09 -9.42
C TYR A 207 -1.48 -3.53 -7.97
N PHE A 208 -0.88 -4.69 -7.79
CA PHE A 208 -0.31 -5.15 -6.53
C PHE A 208 1.20 -4.89 -6.57
N LEU A 209 1.79 -4.59 -5.42
CA LEU A 209 3.23 -4.42 -5.25
C LEU A 209 3.64 -5.13 -3.97
N CYS A 210 4.62 -6.02 -4.03
CA CYS A 210 5.17 -6.71 -2.87
C CYS A 210 6.65 -6.38 -2.72
N LYS A 211 7.07 -6.12 -1.48
CA LYS A 211 8.45 -5.86 -1.08
C LYS A 211 8.89 -6.92 -0.09
N GLN A 212 10.08 -7.47 -0.28
CA GLN A 212 10.72 -8.39 0.67
C GLN A 212 11.09 -7.64 1.97
N LEU A 213 10.88 -8.30 3.12
CA LEU A 213 11.18 -7.78 4.46
C LEU A 213 12.58 -8.17 4.95
#